data_ca71c6904e053fff55ec9a6a08b4f7b0
#
_entry.id   ca71c6904e053fff55ec9a6a08b4f7b0
#
_cell.length_a   1.000
_cell.length_b   1.000
_cell.length_c   1.000
_cell.angle_alpha   90.00
_cell.angle_beta   90.00
_cell.angle_gamma   90.00
#
_symmetry.space_group_name_H-M   'P 1'
#
loop_
_entity.id
_entity.type
_entity.pdbx_description
1 polymer ?
#
loop_
_entity_poly.entity_id
_entity_poly.type
_entity_poly.pdbx_seq_one_letter_code
_entity_poly.pdbx_strand_id
1 'polypeptide(L)'
;MEPKTKIKAEEGKQEMVITRDFDLPLEILFNAYTEPVIIEQWMGTNVLKLESKKNGSYRFETTDAQGNKVFQAHGVIHEFSPNLKITRTFEMVNTPFGVQLEFYEFEKLTHDTSKLTMHVLYESVAQRDQVLKIGFVRGINMAHNRLQKIVSKLKITQFDNGN
;
A
#
# COMPACT_ATOMS: atom_id res chain seq x y z
N MET A 1 6.38 -7.35 21.31
CA MET A 1 6.59 -6.04 20.69
C MET A 1 5.83 -5.97 19.37
N GLU A 2 5.03 -4.95 19.19
CA GLU A 2 4.29 -4.79 17.94
C GLU A 2 5.25 -4.51 16.79
N PRO A 3 5.02 -5.15 15.62
CA PRO A 3 5.80 -4.82 14.43
C PRO A 3 5.64 -3.35 14.06
N LYS A 4 6.69 -2.76 13.54
CA LYS A 4 6.69 -1.38 13.08
C LYS A 4 7.12 -1.32 11.62
N THR A 5 6.59 -0.34 10.90
CA THR A 5 7.05 -0.05 9.56
C THR A 5 8.45 0.56 9.64
N LYS A 6 9.37 0.01 8.88
CA LYS A 6 10.76 0.49 8.80
C LYS A 6 10.96 1.15 7.44
N ILE A 7 11.58 2.33 7.43
CA ILE A 7 11.85 3.05 6.19
C ILE A 7 13.34 3.34 6.13
N LYS A 8 13.95 2.94 5.01
CA LYS A 8 15.32 3.27 4.68
C LYS A 8 15.32 4.26 3.52
N ALA A 9 15.75 5.48 3.79
CA ALA A 9 15.77 6.57 2.82
C ALA A 9 17.10 7.30 2.94
N GLU A 10 18.14 6.76 2.32
CA GLU A 10 19.47 7.31 2.36
C GLU A 10 19.52 8.69 1.70
N GLU A 11 20.29 9.60 2.29
CA GLU A 11 20.47 10.95 1.76
C GLU A 11 21.04 10.90 0.33
N GLY A 12 20.50 11.75 -0.54
CA GLY A 12 20.95 11.86 -1.91
C GLY A 12 20.47 10.75 -2.85
N LYS A 13 19.57 9.88 -2.41
CA LYS A 13 19.00 8.83 -3.24
C LYS A 13 17.60 9.19 -3.71
N GLN A 14 17.21 8.66 -4.88
CA GLN A 14 15.87 8.87 -5.47
C GLN A 14 14.87 7.82 -4.96
N GLU A 15 15.26 6.96 -4.05
CA GLU A 15 14.47 5.81 -3.65
C GLU A 15 14.27 5.76 -2.15
N MET A 16 13.30 4.95 -1.72
CA MET A 16 13.19 4.51 -0.34
C MET A 16 12.74 3.06 -0.33
N VAL A 17 13.11 2.34 0.72
CA VAL A 17 12.68 0.97 0.96
C VAL A 17 11.86 0.92 2.23
N ILE A 18 10.67 0.40 2.13
CA ILE A 18 9.72 0.30 3.23
C ILE A 18 9.50 -1.18 3.52
N THR A 19 9.70 -1.60 4.77
CA THR A 19 9.49 -2.98 5.18
C THR A 19 8.57 -3.05 6.38
N ARG A 20 7.74 -4.07 6.40
CA ARG A 20 6.83 -4.32 7.52
C ARG A 20 6.52 -5.80 7.62
N ASP A 21 6.68 -6.35 8.82
CA ASP A 21 6.20 -7.69 9.14
C ASP A 21 4.76 -7.58 9.63
N PHE A 22 3.90 -8.46 9.13
CA PHE A 22 2.48 -8.51 9.50
C PHE A 22 2.15 -9.83 10.17
N ASP A 23 1.31 -9.77 11.18
CA ASP A 23 0.73 -10.93 11.82
C ASP A 23 -0.50 -11.39 11.02
N LEU A 24 -0.24 -11.73 9.76
CA LEU A 24 -1.24 -12.14 8.77
C LEU A 24 -0.63 -13.20 7.87
N PRO A 25 -1.39 -14.24 7.49
CA PRO A 25 -0.93 -15.15 6.44
C PRO A 25 -0.66 -14.39 5.14
N LEU A 26 0.27 -14.91 4.34
CA LEU A 26 0.68 -14.28 3.08
C LEU A 26 -0.50 -13.96 2.16
N GLU A 27 -1.40 -14.89 1.96
CA GLU A 27 -2.54 -14.73 1.06
C GLU A 27 -3.48 -13.62 1.55
N ILE A 28 -3.64 -13.49 2.85
CA ILE A 28 -4.48 -12.47 3.47
C ILE A 28 -3.82 -11.09 3.29
N LEU A 29 -2.52 -11.00 3.51
CA LEU A 29 -1.79 -9.75 3.28
C LEU A 29 -1.87 -9.32 1.81
N PHE A 30 -1.68 -10.26 0.88
CA PHE A 30 -1.77 -9.95 -0.55
C PHE A 30 -3.16 -9.45 -0.93
N ASN A 31 -4.22 -10.07 -0.42
CA ASN A 31 -5.59 -9.65 -0.68
C ASN A 31 -5.87 -8.24 -0.16
N ALA A 32 -5.18 -7.81 0.90
CA ALA A 32 -5.32 -6.45 1.42
C ALA A 32 -4.87 -5.38 0.43
N TYR A 33 -4.09 -5.75 -0.57
CA TYR A 33 -3.61 -4.85 -1.62
C TYR A 33 -4.29 -5.07 -2.97
N THR A 34 -5.12 -6.09 -3.11
CA THR A 34 -5.70 -6.46 -4.41
C THR A 34 -7.23 -6.52 -4.42
N GLU A 35 -7.86 -6.60 -3.28
CA GLU A 35 -9.33 -6.67 -3.17
C GLU A 35 -9.91 -5.28 -2.86
N PRO A 36 -10.73 -4.70 -3.76
CA PRO A 36 -11.25 -3.33 -3.57
C PRO A 36 -11.94 -3.10 -2.23
N VAL A 37 -12.80 -4.01 -1.81
CA VAL A 37 -13.56 -3.86 -0.56
C VAL A 37 -12.63 -3.80 0.65
N ILE A 38 -11.56 -4.59 0.64
CA ILE A 38 -10.60 -4.63 1.74
C ILE A 38 -9.75 -3.36 1.75
N ILE A 39 -9.29 -2.93 0.57
CA ILE A 39 -8.52 -1.68 0.43
C ILE A 39 -9.33 -0.50 0.97
N GLU A 40 -10.60 -0.40 0.63
CA GLU A 40 -11.46 0.69 1.08
C GLU A 40 -11.54 0.76 2.61
N GLN A 41 -11.53 -0.39 3.27
CA GLN A 41 -11.64 -0.42 4.71
C GLN A 41 -10.37 0.04 5.43
N TRP A 42 -9.20 -0.42 5.02
CA TRP A 42 -7.99 -0.05 5.74
C TRP A 42 -7.35 1.25 5.25
N MET A 43 -7.47 1.58 3.97
CA MET A 43 -6.97 2.85 3.45
C MET A 43 -7.91 4.03 3.69
N GLY A 44 -9.20 3.74 3.87
CA GLY A 44 -10.19 4.80 4.03
C GLY A 44 -10.39 5.61 2.75
N THR A 45 -10.27 4.98 1.60
CA THR A 45 -10.44 5.61 0.29
C THR A 45 -11.47 4.83 -0.52
N ASN A 46 -12.06 5.47 -1.53
CA ASN A 46 -12.93 4.78 -2.47
C ASN A 46 -12.11 4.22 -3.62
N VAL A 47 -12.30 2.96 -3.95
CA VAL A 47 -11.65 2.33 -5.09
C VAL A 47 -12.57 2.48 -6.30
N LEU A 48 -12.29 3.48 -7.14
CA LEU A 48 -13.09 3.75 -8.34
C LEU A 48 -12.81 2.73 -9.43
N LYS A 49 -11.58 2.24 -9.49
CA LYS A 49 -11.15 1.22 -10.44
C LYS A 49 -9.99 0.46 -9.86
N LEU A 50 -9.98 -0.85 -10.04
CA LEU A 50 -8.83 -1.70 -9.71
C LEU A 50 -8.90 -2.97 -10.54
N GLU A 51 -8.03 -3.06 -11.53
CA GLU A 51 -7.84 -4.27 -12.31
C GLU A 51 -6.59 -4.96 -11.79
N SER A 52 -6.77 -5.91 -10.88
CA SER A 52 -5.66 -6.63 -10.22
C SER A 52 -5.08 -7.69 -11.16
N LYS A 53 -4.36 -7.22 -12.16
CA LYS A 53 -3.74 -8.04 -13.20
C LYS A 53 -2.66 -7.25 -13.92
N LYS A 54 -1.81 -7.95 -14.68
CA LYS A 54 -0.82 -7.31 -15.55
C LYS A 54 -1.52 -6.38 -16.54
N ASN A 55 -0.98 -5.17 -16.68
CA ASN A 55 -1.50 -4.10 -17.53
C ASN A 55 -2.85 -3.53 -17.08
N GLY A 56 -3.31 -3.91 -15.88
CA GLY A 56 -4.49 -3.32 -15.28
C GLY A 56 -4.22 -1.93 -14.76
N SER A 57 -5.26 -1.10 -14.69
CA SER A 57 -5.14 0.24 -14.12
C SER A 57 -5.96 0.35 -12.85
N TYR A 58 -5.66 1.41 -12.07
CA TYR A 58 -6.39 1.65 -10.83
C TYR A 58 -6.56 3.14 -10.57
N ARG A 59 -7.61 3.45 -9.79
CA ARG A 59 -7.91 4.83 -9.39
C ARG A 59 -8.55 4.83 -8.02
N PHE A 60 -8.00 5.62 -7.12
CA PHE A 60 -8.50 5.82 -5.76
C PHE A 60 -8.92 7.26 -5.56
N GLU A 61 -9.95 7.48 -4.73
CA GLU A 61 -10.44 8.82 -4.44
C GLU A 61 -11.01 8.88 -3.02
N THR A 62 -10.62 9.89 -2.28
CA THR A 62 -11.20 10.16 -0.95
C THR A 62 -11.86 11.51 -0.98
N THR A 63 -13.09 11.60 -0.47
CA THR A 63 -13.83 12.85 -0.36
C THR A 63 -14.07 13.18 1.11
N ASP A 64 -14.18 14.49 1.41
CA ASP A 64 -14.55 14.94 2.74
C ASP A 64 -16.08 14.94 2.93
N ALA A 65 -16.56 15.39 4.09
CA ALA A 65 -17.99 15.40 4.40
C ALA A 65 -18.80 16.33 3.48
N GLN A 66 -18.13 17.30 2.84
CA GLN A 66 -18.77 18.24 1.91
C GLN A 66 -18.68 17.79 0.45
N GLY A 67 -18.10 16.61 0.20
CA GLY A 67 -17.94 16.09 -1.15
C GLY A 67 -16.71 16.59 -1.89
N ASN A 68 -15.82 17.32 -1.24
CA ASN A 68 -14.57 17.79 -1.84
C ASN A 68 -13.58 16.63 -1.94
N LYS A 69 -12.88 16.56 -3.07
CA LYS A 69 -11.87 15.53 -3.27
C LYS A 69 -10.58 15.92 -2.56
N VAL A 70 -10.26 15.23 -1.46
CA VAL A 70 -9.09 15.50 -0.65
C VAL A 70 -7.88 14.61 -0.98
N PHE A 71 -8.13 13.52 -1.70
CA PHE A 71 -7.08 12.62 -2.16
C PHE A 71 -7.53 11.95 -3.45
N GLN A 72 -6.66 11.93 -4.44
CA GLN A 72 -6.87 11.19 -5.67
C GLN A 72 -5.52 10.60 -6.10
N ALA A 73 -5.53 9.32 -6.50
CA ALA A 73 -4.33 8.65 -7.00
C ALA A 73 -4.72 7.68 -8.10
N HIS A 74 -3.81 7.46 -9.02
CA HIS A 74 -3.99 6.49 -10.10
C HIS A 74 -2.65 5.91 -10.55
N GLY A 75 -2.73 4.84 -11.31
CA GLY A 75 -1.55 4.21 -11.86
C GLY A 75 -1.87 2.99 -12.71
N VAL A 76 -0.83 2.32 -13.14
CA VAL A 76 -0.91 1.11 -13.97
C VAL A 76 -0.06 0.02 -13.33
N ILE A 77 -0.61 -1.20 -13.31
CA ILE A 77 0.09 -2.39 -12.81
C ILE A 77 0.85 -3.00 -13.99
N HIS A 78 2.17 -3.12 -13.87
CA HIS A 78 3.04 -3.68 -14.91
C HIS A 78 3.36 -5.16 -14.69
N GLU A 79 3.44 -5.57 -13.44
CA GLU A 79 3.67 -6.96 -13.08
C GLU A 79 2.72 -7.35 -11.95
N PHE A 80 2.11 -8.51 -12.08
CA PHE A 80 1.19 -9.04 -11.09
C PHE A 80 1.40 -10.53 -10.95
N SER A 81 2.03 -10.94 -9.85
CA SER A 81 2.29 -12.34 -9.52
C SER A 81 1.60 -12.65 -8.19
N PRO A 82 0.50 -13.42 -8.20
CA PRO A 82 -0.27 -13.68 -6.98
C PRO A 82 0.57 -14.17 -5.81
N ASN A 83 0.39 -13.52 -4.66
CA ASN A 83 1.06 -13.81 -3.40
C ASN A 83 2.58 -13.58 -3.44
N LEU A 84 3.10 -12.93 -4.47
CA LEU A 84 4.54 -12.78 -4.65
C LEU A 84 4.96 -11.33 -4.93
N LYS A 85 4.40 -10.70 -5.97
CA LYS A 85 4.93 -9.42 -6.42
C LYS A 85 3.91 -8.59 -7.19
N ILE A 86 3.96 -7.26 -6.96
CA ILE A 86 3.24 -6.27 -7.76
C ILE A 86 4.21 -5.15 -8.11
N THR A 87 4.32 -4.81 -9.38
CA THR A 87 5.05 -3.64 -9.85
C THR A 87 4.04 -2.70 -10.48
N ARG A 88 4.02 -1.44 -9.99
CA ARG A 88 3.05 -0.47 -10.49
C ARG A 88 3.60 0.95 -10.45
N THR A 89 3.00 1.83 -11.25
CA THR A 89 3.20 3.26 -11.10
C THR A 89 2.15 3.80 -10.14
N PHE A 90 2.46 4.95 -9.53
CA PHE A 90 1.54 5.64 -8.62
C PHE A 90 1.74 7.14 -8.79
N GLU A 91 0.64 7.87 -8.96
CA GLU A 91 0.67 9.33 -9.06
C GLU A 91 -0.48 9.91 -8.24
N MET A 92 -0.15 10.84 -7.35
CA MET A 92 -1.14 11.62 -6.61
C MET A 92 -1.50 12.85 -7.44
N VAL A 93 -2.80 13.00 -7.73
CA VAL A 93 -3.31 14.12 -8.53
C VAL A 93 -3.20 15.42 -7.74
N ASN A 94 -2.84 16.51 -8.43
CA ASN A 94 -2.72 17.85 -7.86
C ASN A 94 -1.66 17.97 -6.77
N THR A 95 -0.57 17.21 -6.89
CA THR A 95 0.57 17.30 -6.00
C THR A 95 1.86 17.49 -6.82
N PRO A 96 2.93 18.05 -6.21
CA PRO A 96 4.20 18.23 -6.90
C PRO A 96 5.09 16.98 -6.88
N PHE A 97 4.58 15.83 -6.42
CA PHE A 97 5.41 14.64 -6.21
C PHE A 97 5.72 13.84 -7.48
N GLY A 98 4.96 14.06 -8.57
CA GLY A 98 5.17 13.35 -9.83
C GLY A 98 4.76 11.88 -9.76
N VAL A 99 5.23 11.12 -10.74
CA VAL A 99 4.96 9.68 -10.84
C VAL A 99 6.06 8.93 -10.10
N GLN A 100 5.67 7.96 -9.27
CA GLN A 100 6.61 7.06 -8.62
C GLN A 100 6.42 5.64 -9.12
N LEU A 101 7.51 4.88 -9.14
CA LEU A 101 7.50 3.47 -9.51
C LEU A 101 7.62 2.65 -8.23
N GLU A 102 6.67 1.74 -8.02
CA GLU A 102 6.59 0.96 -6.80
C GLU A 102 6.76 -0.53 -7.08
N PHE A 103 7.66 -1.17 -6.34
CA PHE A 103 7.85 -2.61 -6.35
C PHE A 103 7.40 -3.15 -5.01
N TYR A 104 6.32 -3.94 -5.01
CA TYR A 104 5.81 -4.62 -3.81
C TYR A 104 6.26 -6.07 -3.86
N GLU A 105 6.94 -6.52 -2.81
CA GLU A 105 7.32 -7.92 -2.66
C GLU A 105 6.67 -8.48 -1.39
N PHE A 106 6.01 -9.63 -1.54
CA PHE A 106 5.28 -10.30 -0.48
C PHE A 106 5.99 -11.61 -0.16
N GLU A 107 6.28 -11.84 1.12
CA GLU A 107 7.06 -12.99 1.56
C GLU A 107 6.40 -13.68 2.74
N LYS A 108 6.31 -15.01 2.67
CA LYS A 108 5.83 -15.81 3.79
C LYS A 108 6.95 -15.98 4.81
N LEU A 109 6.68 -15.63 6.07
CA LEU A 109 7.63 -15.84 7.16
C LEU A 109 7.29 -17.12 7.91
N THR A 110 6.01 -17.27 8.31
CA THR A 110 5.49 -18.48 8.92
C THR A 110 4.11 -18.75 8.31
N HIS A 111 3.43 -19.79 8.77
CA HIS A 111 2.05 -20.07 8.33
C HIS A 111 1.11 -18.87 8.57
N ASP A 112 1.31 -18.13 9.65
CA ASP A 112 0.44 -17.04 10.07
C ASP A 112 1.05 -15.65 9.95
N THR A 113 2.28 -15.53 9.51
CA THR A 113 2.98 -14.24 9.41
C THR A 113 3.61 -14.06 8.05
N SER A 114 3.74 -12.79 7.64
CA SER A 114 4.25 -12.43 6.33
C SER A 114 4.98 -11.09 6.38
N LYS A 115 5.71 -10.79 5.32
CA LYS A 115 6.48 -9.56 5.21
C LYS A 115 6.17 -8.86 3.90
N LEU A 116 6.00 -7.56 3.98
CA LEU A 116 5.90 -6.68 2.82
C LEU A 116 7.17 -5.87 2.70
N THR A 117 7.74 -5.85 1.51
CA THR A 117 8.83 -4.95 1.14
C THR A 117 8.36 -4.10 -0.03
N MET A 118 8.40 -2.78 0.14
CA MET A 118 8.08 -1.82 -0.90
C MET A 118 9.35 -1.06 -1.27
N HIS A 119 9.76 -1.16 -2.53
CA HIS A 119 10.84 -0.36 -3.06
C HIS A 119 10.22 0.71 -3.95
N VAL A 120 10.39 1.97 -3.59
CA VAL A 120 9.76 3.10 -4.28
C VAL A 120 10.82 3.99 -4.88
N LEU A 121 10.70 4.26 -6.20
CA LEU A 121 11.58 5.15 -6.95
C LEU A 121 10.82 6.40 -7.37
N TYR A 122 11.45 7.55 -7.17
CA TYR A 122 10.90 8.86 -7.52
C TYR A 122 11.64 9.45 -8.73
N GLU A 123 11.04 10.44 -9.37
CA GLU A 123 11.64 11.08 -10.54
C GLU A 123 12.93 11.84 -10.22
N SER A 124 13.08 12.30 -8.97
CA SER A 124 14.26 13.03 -8.51
C SER A 124 14.45 12.88 -7.02
N VAL A 125 15.66 13.21 -6.56
CA VAL A 125 15.96 13.28 -5.13
C VAL A 125 15.07 14.32 -4.44
N ALA A 126 14.86 15.48 -5.10
CA ALA A 126 14.04 16.55 -4.56
C ALA A 126 12.59 16.11 -4.33
N GLN A 127 12.02 15.39 -5.27
CA GLN A 127 10.64 14.87 -5.10
C GLN A 127 10.54 13.86 -3.98
N ARG A 128 11.51 12.96 -3.87
CA ARG A 128 11.55 12.01 -2.77
C ARG A 128 11.63 12.74 -1.41
N ASP A 129 12.49 13.73 -1.32
CA ASP A 129 12.66 14.50 -0.09
C ASP A 129 11.38 15.25 0.30
N GLN A 130 10.64 15.77 -0.69
CA GLN A 130 9.35 16.40 -0.43
C GLN A 130 8.33 15.42 0.17
N VAL A 131 8.29 14.19 -0.33
CA VAL A 131 7.40 13.16 0.22
C VAL A 131 7.74 12.88 1.68
N LEU A 132 9.04 12.78 2.00
CA LEU A 132 9.47 12.57 3.39
C LEU A 132 9.06 13.72 4.31
N LYS A 133 9.08 14.96 3.81
CA LYS A 133 8.76 16.16 4.60
C LYS A 133 7.28 16.29 4.97
N ILE A 134 6.37 15.65 4.22
CA ILE A 134 4.94 15.77 4.49
C ILE A 134 4.43 14.78 5.54
N GLY A 135 5.33 14.17 6.33
CA GLY A 135 4.95 13.23 7.38
C GLY A 135 4.69 11.82 6.86
N PHE A 136 5.28 11.47 5.73
CA PHE A 136 5.09 10.16 5.10
C PHE A 136 5.43 9.00 6.04
N VAL A 137 6.54 9.09 6.77
CA VAL A 137 7.01 8.03 7.68
C VAL A 137 5.94 7.70 8.71
N ARG A 138 5.38 8.72 9.34
CA ARG A 138 4.31 8.55 10.33
C ARG A 138 3.03 8.04 9.67
N GLY A 139 2.69 8.60 8.52
CA GLY A 139 1.47 8.22 7.79
C GLY A 139 1.45 6.77 7.35
N ILE A 140 2.56 6.28 6.79
CA ILE A 140 2.63 4.88 6.33
C ILE A 140 2.60 3.91 7.51
N ASN A 141 3.25 4.26 8.62
CA ASN A 141 3.21 3.41 9.82
C ASN A 141 1.78 3.31 10.37
N MET A 142 1.06 4.43 10.42
CA MET A 142 -0.35 4.45 10.85
C MET A 142 -1.23 3.63 9.91
N ALA A 143 -1.01 3.75 8.60
CA ALA A 143 -1.78 2.99 7.60
C ALA A 143 -1.54 1.48 7.75
N HIS A 144 -0.29 1.06 7.95
CA HIS A 144 0.04 -0.34 8.17
C HIS A 144 -0.56 -0.87 9.47
N ASN A 145 -0.60 -0.06 10.53
CA ASN A 145 -1.25 -0.43 11.78
C ASN A 145 -2.75 -0.65 11.58
N ARG A 146 -3.39 0.21 10.79
CA ARG A 146 -4.81 0.05 10.44
C ARG A 146 -5.05 -1.20 9.62
N LEU A 147 -4.19 -1.46 8.63
CA LEU A 147 -4.27 -2.67 7.82
C LEU A 147 -4.22 -3.91 8.72
N GLN A 148 -3.22 -3.98 9.60
CA GLN A 148 -3.07 -5.10 10.53
C GLN A 148 -4.33 -5.31 11.36
N LYS A 149 -4.85 -4.23 11.95
CA LYS A 149 -6.01 -4.29 12.84
C LYS A 149 -7.29 -4.68 12.09
N ILE A 150 -7.56 -4.02 10.98
CA ILE A 150 -8.81 -4.21 10.24
C ILE A 150 -8.82 -5.58 9.54
N VAL A 151 -7.74 -5.94 8.88
CA VAL A 151 -7.67 -7.20 8.11
C VAL A 151 -7.64 -8.40 9.05
N SER A 152 -7.04 -8.29 10.24
CA SER A 152 -7.10 -9.34 11.25
C SER A 152 -8.55 -9.63 11.67
N LYS A 153 -9.37 -8.59 11.81
CA LYS A 153 -10.79 -8.75 12.16
C LYS A 153 -11.58 -9.41 11.03
N LEU A 154 -11.30 -9.04 9.79
CA LEU A 154 -11.95 -9.64 8.62
C LEU A 154 -11.60 -11.13 8.50
N LYS A 155 -10.34 -11.49 8.77
CA LYS A 155 -9.88 -12.88 8.78
C LYS A 155 -10.70 -13.72 9.78
N ILE A 156 -10.90 -13.21 11.00
CA ILE A 156 -11.67 -13.90 12.04
C ILE A 156 -13.12 -14.09 11.57
N THR A 157 -13.74 -13.03 11.02
CA THR A 157 -15.11 -13.08 10.52
C THR A 157 -15.25 -14.08 9.37
N GLN A 158 -14.30 -14.13 8.45
CA GLN A 158 -14.32 -15.09 7.35
C GLN A 158 -14.19 -16.54 7.85
N PHE A 159 -13.37 -16.76 8.86
CA PHE A 159 -13.21 -18.08 9.46
C PHE A 159 -14.52 -18.55 10.14
N ASP A 160 -15.16 -17.65 10.88
CA ASP A 160 -16.42 -17.97 11.58
C ASP A 160 -17.57 -18.23 10.59
N ASN A 161 -17.57 -17.55 9.44
CA ASN A 161 -18.59 -17.71 8.41
C ASN A 161 -18.30 -18.85 7.43
N GLY A 162 -17.08 -19.39 7.44
CA GLY A 162 -16.64 -20.46 6.55
C GLY A 162 -16.97 -21.87 7.04
N ASN A 163 -17.59 -21.97 8.19
CA ASN A 163 -18.02 -23.24 8.77
C ASN A 163 -19.53 -23.39 8.63
#